data_5f9bc375c3a236dc31aa92d43b881321
#
_entry.id   5f9bc375c3a236dc31aa92d43b881321
#
_cell.length_a   1.000
_cell.length_b   1.000
_cell.length_c   1.000
_cell.angle_alpha   90.00
_cell.angle_beta   90.00
_cell.angle_gamma   90.00
#
_symmetry.space_group_name_H-M   'P 1'
#
loop_
_entity.id
_entity.type
_entity.pdbx_description
1 polymer ?
#
loop_
_entity_poly.entity_id
_entity_poly.type
_entity_poly.pdbx_seq_one_letter_code
_entity_poly.pdbx_strand_id
1 'polypeptide(L)'
;MPTKPDSKNQTIFVTGANGHIGNQIVRDLLENGYNVKGSVRDIKDDTKTSHLIQHAKDVGVEERLELVQGDILDADIWAEMITGCDSLFHTATIYSNTQDGQLIIDTALLGTTHLLTAARDAGIKRVVYTSSVAAVGNTPKGRAKTEDDWQTERSSPYIIAKTDSERKAWEMATEFDIDLRVINPSAVIGGGFVNPTPSVDFFPDIVNGNVPMAPKIPLSIVHVRDVAIAHRRAYEIDEASGRFILAPHNNLTLVDVCRTVKRLYPDSKAPKRGIPRSMMSLVVLFDWFNGLRGKKRYMTRKTVKGFFRGDSNISSKKATDVL
;
A
#
# COMPACT_ATOMS: atom_id res chain seq x y z
N MET A 1 24.32 7.19 -17.42
CA MET A 1 22.94 7.25 -16.92
C MET A 1 22.07 6.77 -18.07
N PRO A 2 21.21 5.75 -17.92
CA PRO A 2 20.30 5.38 -18.98
C PRO A 2 19.42 6.58 -19.29
N THR A 3 19.20 6.85 -20.56
CA THR A 3 18.32 7.92 -21.04
C THR A 3 16.93 7.61 -20.53
N LYS A 4 16.33 8.56 -19.77
CA LYS A 4 14.90 8.49 -19.45
C LYS A 4 14.12 8.21 -20.74
N PRO A 5 13.21 7.21 -20.75
CA PRO A 5 12.22 7.17 -21.81
C PRO A 5 11.56 8.53 -21.91
N ASP A 6 11.23 8.98 -23.12
CA ASP A 6 10.58 10.29 -23.31
C ASP A 6 9.19 10.23 -22.65
N SER A 7 9.16 10.55 -21.33
CA SER A 7 7.97 10.44 -20.48
C SER A 7 6.79 11.31 -20.99
N LYS A 8 7.09 12.33 -21.79
CA LYS A 8 6.10 13.30 -22.27
C LYS A 8 5.03 12.72 -23.18
N ASN A 9 5.29 11.56 -23.78
CA ASN A 9 4.38 10.88 -24.70
C ASN A 9 3.83 9.55 -24.14
N GLN A 10 4.23 9.15 -22.94
CA GLN A 10 3.77 7.87 -22.36
C GLN A 10 2.55 8.08 -21.48
N THR A 11 1.57 7.18 -21.63
CA THR A 11 0.35 7.14 -20.83
C THR A 11 0.36 5.97 -19.88
N ILE A 12 0.27 6.25 -18.59
CA ILE A 12 0.23 5.22 -17.56
C ILE A 12 -1.20 5.07 -17.03
N PHE A 13 -1.73 3.85 -17.10
CA PHE A 13 -3.01 3.54 -16.48
C PHE A 13 -2.82 3.25 -15.00
N VAL A 14 -3.53 3.97 -14.11
CA VAL A 14 -3.46 3.78 -12.66
C VAL A 14 -4.81 3.34 -12.12
N THR A 15 -4.93 2.10 -11.62
CA THR A 15 -6.17 1.65 -10.99
C THR A 15 -6.25 2.13 -9.54
N GLY A 16 -7.47 2.46 -9.08
CA GLY A 16 -7.66 2.98 -7.74
C GLY A 16 -6.95 4.31 -7.50
N ALA A 17 -6.98 5.17 -8.53
CA ALA A 17 -6.28 6.45 -8.57
C ALA A 17 -6.57 7.36 -7.37
N ASN A 18 -7.77 7.29 -6.79
CA ASN A 18 -8.16 8.08 -5.61
C ASN A 18 -7.83 7.42 -4.26
N GLY A 19 -7.19 6.24 -4.27
CA GLY A 19 -6.71 5.59 -3.05
C GLY A 19 -5.47 6.28 -2.47
N HIS A 20 -5.08 5.94 -1.24
CA HIS A 20 -3.93 6.55 -0.55
C HIS A 20 -2.62 6.46 -1.36
N ILE A 21 -2.30 5.28 -1.93
CA ILE A 21 -1.12 5.09 -2.77
C ILE A 21 -1.39 5.63 -4.18
N GLY A 22 -2.54 5.29 -4.78
CA GLY A 22 -2.87 5.64 -6.15
C GLY A 22 -2.81 7.13 -6.43
N ASN A 23 -3.34 7.97 -5.52
CA ASN A 23 -3.31 9.43 -5.73
C ASN A 23 -1.90 10.02 -5.69
N GLN A 24 -1.00 9.47 -4.87
CA GLN A 24 0.40 9.93 -4.85
C GLN A 24 1.17 9.42 -6.07
N ILE A 25 0.82 8.26 -6.62
CA ILE A 25 1.35 7.80 -7.92
C ILE A 25 0.88 8.73 -9.04
N VAL A 26 -0.41 9.06 -9.09
CA VAL A 26 -0.93 10.04 -10.08
C VAL A 26 -0.15 11.35 -9.99
N ARG A 27 0.03 11.88 -8.78
CA ARG A 27 0.79 13.11 -8.56
C ARG A 27 2.23 12.97 -9.05
N ASP A 28 2.95 11.94 -8.64
CA ASP A 28 4.36 11.74 -9.01
C ASP A 28 4.53 11.56 -10.53
N LEU A 29 3.63 10.84 -11.18
CA LEU A 29 3.64 10.68 -12.64
C LEU A 29 3.42 12.01 -13.37
N LEU A 30 2.44 12.82 -12.96
CA LEU A 30 2.18 14.14 -13.54
C LEU A 30 3.37 15.09 -13.33
N GLU A 31 3.95 15.14 -12.11
CA GLU A 31 5.16 15.91 -11.78
C GLU A 31 6.36 15.51 -12.65
N ASN A 32 6.40 14.26 -13.13
CA ASN A 32 7.47 13.75 -14.00
C ASN A 32 7.12 13.71 -15.48
N GLY A 33 6.00 14.32 -15.88
CA GLY A 33 5.66 14.58 -17.29
C GLY A 33 4.92 13.45 -18.02
N TYR A 34 4.41 12.45 -17.31
CA TYR A 34 3.58 11.39 -17.88
C TYR A 34 2.15 11.85 -18.11
N ASN A 35 1.48 11.26 -19.09
CA ASN A 35 0.02 11.27 -19.15
C ASN A 35 -0.51 10.17 -18.22
N VAL A 36 -1.58 10.47 -17.51
CA VAL A 36 -2.17 9.54 -16.55
C VAL A 36 -3.63 9.30 -16.85
N LYS A 37 -4.00 8.03 -17.02
CA LYS A 37 -5.39 7.60 -17.07
C LYS A 37 -5.73 6.88 -15.78
N GLY A 38 -6.50 7.52 -14.91
CA GLY A 38 -6.79 7.07 -13.56
C GLY A 38 -8.18 6.49 -13.38
N SER A 39 -8.33 5.25 -12.93
CA SER A 39 -9.66 4.72 -12.65
C SER A 39 -10.12 5.01 -11.22
N VAL A 40 -11.39 5.41 -11.10
CA VAL A 40 -12.13 5.61 -9.86
C VAL A 40 -13.47 4.90 -9.93
N ARG A 41 -14.02 4.43 -8.80
CA ARG A 41 -15.32 3.73 -8.81
C ARG A 41 -16.51 4.62 -9.09
N ASP A 42 -16.42 5.89 -8.74
CA ASP A 42 -17.46 6.88 -8.95
C ASP A 42 -16.81 8.21 -9.34
N ILE A 43 -16.91 8.53 -10.63
CA ILE A 43 -16.31 9.74 -11.19
C ILE A 43 -17.13 11.01 -10.88
N LYS A 44 -18.41 10.84 -10.52
CA LYS A 44 -19.32 11.94 -10.20
C LYS A 44 -19.19 12.41 -8.75
N ASP A 45 -18.51 11.64 -7.91
CA ASP A 45 -18.26 12.01 -6.52
C ASP A 45 -17.03 12.92 -6.43
N ASP A 46 -17.27 14.22 -6.39
CA ASP A 46 -16.20 15.23 -6.27
C ASP A 46 -15.31 15.03 -5.06
N THR A 47 -15.82 14.44 -3.97
CA THR A 47 -14.99 14.16 -2.79
C THR A 47 -13.92 13.11 -3.09
N LYS A 48 -14.12 12.29 -4.12
CA LYS A 48 -13.20 11.24 -4.55
C LYS A 48 -12.31 11.64 -5.73
N THR A 49 -12.61 12.73 -6.43
CA THR A 49 -11.92 13.11 -7.67
C THR A 49 -11.22 14.48 -7.57
N SER A 50 -11.74 15.42 -6.79
CA SER A 50 -11.23 16.79 -6.73
C SER A 50 -9.74 16.90 -6.37
N HIS A 51 -9.22 16.03 -5.48
CA HIS A 51 -7.81 16.04 -5.10
C HIS A 51 -6.90 15.57 -6.26
N LEU A 52 -7.37 14.66 -7.13
CA LEU A 52 -6.63 14.23 -8.33
C LEU A 52 -6.55 15.37 -9.34
N ILE A 53 -7.68 16.05 -9.59
CA ILE A 53 -7.74 17.23 -10.45
C ILE A 53 -6.84 18.35 -9.89
N GLN A 54 -6.82 18.52 -8.56
CA GLN A 54 -5.95 19.49 -7.91
C GLN A 54 -4.47 19.17 -8.13
N HIS A 55 -4.05 17.89 -8.10
CA HIS A 55 -2.67 17.52 -8.43
C HIS A 55 -2.26 17.96 -9.84
N ALA A 56 -3.14 17.77 -10.82
CA ALA A 56 -2.88 18.21 -12.19
C ALA A 56 -2.78 19.75 -12.30
N LYS A 57 -3.65 20.48 -11.61
CA LYS A 57 -3.62 21.95 -11.52
C LYS A 57 -2.37 22.47 -10.84
N ASP A 58 -1.95 21.86 -9.73
CA ASP A 58 -0.75 22.27 -8.97
C ASP A 58 0.52 22.22 -9.83
N VAL A 59 0.54 21.35 -10.85
CA VAL A 59 1.65 21.19 -11.79
C VAL A 59 1.40 21.93 -13.11
N GLY A 60 0.16 22.38 -13.39
CA GLY A 60 -0.23 23.06 -14.63
C GLY A 60 -0.26 22.14 -15.85
N VAL A 61 -0.80 20.91 -15.67
CA VAL A 61 -0.84 19.85 -16.69
C VAL A 61 -2.19 19.12 -16.68
N GLU A 62 -3.29 19.88 -16.55
CA GLU A 62 -4.64 19.32 -16.45
C GLU A 62 -4.99 18.43 -17.65
N GLU A 63 -4.48 18.76 -18.83
CA GLU A 63 -4.68 18.00 -20.06
C GLU A 63 -4.02 16.61 -20.05
N ARG A 64 -3.14 16.34 -19.08
CA ARG A 64 -2.46 15.06 -18.93
C ARG A 64 -3.16 14.10 -17.98
N LEU A 65 -4.25 14.51 -17.35
CA LEU A 65 -5.02 13.66 -16.45
C LEU A 65 -6.39 13.34 -17.06
N GLU A 66 -6.62 12.08 -17.36
CA GLU A 66 -7.93 11.52 -17.70
C GLU A 66 -8.42 10.66 -16.54
N LEU A 67 -9.63 10.90 -16.05
CA LEU A 67 -10.29 10.07 -15.07
C LEU A 67 -11.36 9.21 -15.73
N VAL A 68 -11.40 7.92 -15.41
CA VAL A 68 -12.38 6.97 -15.93
C VAL A 68 -13.09 6.25 -14.79
N GLN A 69 -14.35 5.88 -14.99
CA GLN A 69 -15.11 5.12 -14.01
C GLN A 69 -14.94 3.62 -14.24
N GLY A 70 -14.52 2.88 -13.21
CA GLY A 70 -14.40 1.42 -13.30
C GLY A 70 -14.31 0.76 -11.93
N ASP A 71 -15.02 -0.36 -11.79
CA ASP A 71 -14.88 -1.28 -10.67
C ASP A 71 -14.03 -2.48 -11.09
N ILE A 72 -13.02 -2.84 -10.29
CA ILE A 72 -12.11 -3.96 -10.61
C ILE A 72 -12.81 -5.33 -10.65
N LEU A 73 -14.03 -5.41 -10.17
CA LEU A 73 -14.86 -6.61 -10.27
C LEU A 73 -15.62 -6.73 -11.62
N ASP A 74 -15.69 -5.66 -12.39
CA ASP A 74 -16.28 -5.67 -13.73
C ASP A 74 -15.20 -6.04 -14.75
N ALA A 75 -15.28 -7.25 -15.33
CA ALA A 75 -14.25 -7.77 -16.23
C ALA A 75 -14.27 -7.08 -17.62
N ASP A 76 -15.44 -6.66 -18.07
CA ASP A 76 -15.66 -6.32 -19.49
C ASP A 76 -15.15 -4.92 -19.88
N ILE A 77 -15.00 -4.04 -18.89
CA ILE A 77 -14.67 -2.63 -19.14
C ILE A 77 -13.18 -2.36 -19.35
N TRP A 78 -12.30 -3.22 -18.84
CA TRP A 78 -10.88 -2.89 -18.70
C TRP A 78 -10.11 -2.91 -20.01
N ALA A 79 -10.44 -3.82 -20.93
CA ALA A 79 -9.73 -3.94 -22.19
C ALA A 79 -9.82 -2.62 -23.00
N GLU A 80 -11.00 -2.01 -23.07
CA GLU A 80 -11.20 -0.72 -23.74
C GLU A 80 -10.50 0.41 -22.98
N MET A 81 -10.64 0.46 -21.66
CA MET A 81 -10.07 1.53 -20.84
C MET A 81 -8.55 1.57 -20.86
N ILE A 82 -7.88 0.42 -20.92
CA ILE A 82 -6.42 0.30 -20.89
C ILE A 82 -5.81 0.45 -22.29
N THR A 83 -6.59 0.30 -23.34
CA THR A 83 -6.13 0.43 -24.73
C THR A 83 -5.46 1.78 -24.97
N GLY A 84 -4.28 1.75 -25.59
CA GLY A 84 -3.47 2.94 -25.87
C GLY A 84 -2.59 3.41 -24.70
N CYS A 85 -2.59 2.71 -23.56
CA CYS A 85 -1.67 2.99 -22.48
C CYS A 85 -0.36 2.19 -22.64
N ASP A 86 0.76 2.77 -22.21
CA ASP A 86 2.09 2.15 -22.28
C ASP A 86 2.35 1.18 -21.12
N SER A 87 1.67 1.40 -19.97
CA SER A 87 1.83 0.57 -18.77
C SER A 87 0.58 0.62 -17.89
N LEU A 88 0.44 -0.41 -17.05
CA LEU A 88 -0.56 -0.51 -16.01
C LEU A 88 0.11 -0.48 -14.63
N PHE A 89 -0.28 0.49 -13.78
CA PHE A 89 0.04 0.51 -12.36
C PHE A 89 -1.19 0.04 -11.58
N HIS A 90 -1.16 -1.20 -11.13
CA HIS A 90 -2.30 -1.79 -10.42
C HIS A 90 -2.21 -1.57 -8.91
N THR A 91 -3.00 -0.63 -8.40
CA THR A 91 -3.05 -0.31 -6.96
C THR A 91 -4.40 -0.60 -6.30
N ALA A 92 -5.44 -0.79 -7.11
CA ALA A 92 -6.80 -1.01 -6.61
C ALA A 92 -6.91 -2.30 -5.80
N THR A 93 -7.42 -2.19 -4.58
CA THR A 93 -7.68 -3.31 -3.67
C THR A 93 -8.62 -2.85 -2.54
N ILE A 94 -9.21 -3.79 -1.81
CA ILE A 94 -9.87 -3.49 -0.54
C ILE A 94 -8.85 -3.63 0.59
N TYR A 95 -8.53 -2.50 1.24
CA TYR A 95 -7.73 -2.47 2.46
C TYR A 95 -8.59 -1.95 3.61
N SER A 96 -9.23 -2.87 4.33
CA SER A 96 -10.19 -2.55 5.38
C SER A 96 -10.12 -3.57 6.51
N ASN A 97 -10.43 -3.12 7.73
CA ASN A 97 -10.58 -3.98 8.91
C ASN A 97 -12.05 -4.30 9.21
N THR A 98 -13.00 -3.72 8.45
CA THR A 98 -14.43 -3.78 8.70
C THR A 98 -15.22 -4.49 7.60
N GLN A 99 -14.61 -4.73 6.44
CA GLN A 99 -15.23 -5.43 5.32
C GLN A 99 -15.25 -6.96 5.54
N ASP A 100 -16.14 -7.62 4.86
CA ASP A 100 -16.20 -9.09 4.81
C ASP A 100 -14.87 -9.66 4.31
N GLY A 101 -14.39 -10.69 4.99
CA GLY A 101 -13.08 -11.28 4.69
C GLY A 101 -13.03 -11.98 3.34
N GLN A 102 -14.12 -12.63 2.91
CA GLN A 102 -14.19 -13.28 1.61
C GLN A 102 -14.22 -12.24 0.49
N LEU A 103 -14.97 -11.15 0.67
CA LEU A 103 -14.99 -10.04 -0.28
C LEU A 103 -13.60 -9.44 -0.51
N ILE A 104 -12.79 -9.31 0.55
CA ILE A 104 -11.40 -8.82 0.44
C ILE A 104 -10.56 -9.75 -0.44
N ILE A 105 -10.69 -11.07 -0.24
CA ILE A 105 -9.94 -12.09 -0.99
C ILE A 105 -10.39 -12.11 -2.46
N ASP A 106 -11.69 -12.19 -2.69
CA ASP A 106 -12.26 -12.28 -4.03
C ASP A 106 -11.96 -11.03 -4.85
N THR A 107 -12.10 -9.85 -4.26
CA THR A 107 -11.77 -8.59 -4.93
C THR A 107 -10.29 -8.54 -5.35
N ALA A 108 -9.39 -9.02 -4.50
CA ALA A 108 -7.96 -9.02 -4.82
C ALA A 108 -7.64 -10.00 -5.96
N LEU A 109 -8.20 -11.20 -5.92
CA LEU A 109 -7.96 -12.24 -6.95
C LEU A 109 -8.62 -11.89 -8.29
N LEU A 110 -9.91 -11.56 -8.27
CA LEU A 110 -10.66 -11.23 -9.48
C LEU A 110 -10.12 -9.95 -10.13
N GLY A 111 -9.90 -8.90 -9.34
CA GLY A 111 -9.33 -7.64 -9.85
C GLY A 111 -7.96 -7.84 -10.50
N THR A 112 -7.09 -8.64 -9.89
CA THR A 112 -5.80 -9.00 -10.47
C THR A 112 -5.97 -9.76 -11.80
N THR A 113 -6.90 -10.72 -11.83
CA THR A 113 -7.18 -11.51 -13.04
C THR A 113 -7.72 -10.62 -14.17
N HIS A 114 -8.73 -9.81 -13.91
CA HIS A 114 -9.33 -8.93 -14.92
C HIS A 114 -8.30 -7.95 -15.51
N LEU A 115 -7.53 -7.30 -14.65
CA LEU A 115 -6.61 -6.26 -15.08
C LEU A 115 -5.36 -6.80 -15.81
N LEU A 116 -4.82 -7.95 -15.42
CA LEU A 116 -3.72 -8.57 -16.17
C LEU A 116 -4.19 -9.17 -17.48
N THR A 117 -5.42 -9.71 -17.55
CA THR A 117 -6.04 -10.14 -18.81
C THR A 117 -6.20 -8.94 -19.75
N ALA A 118 -6.74 -7.83 -19.26
CA ALA A 118 -6.89 -6.62 -20.04
C ALA A 118 -5.53 -6.03 -20.50
N ALA A 119 -4.51 -6.08 -19.64
CA ALA A 119 -3.15 -5.65 -19.98
C ALA A 119 -2.57 -6.49 -21.15
N ARG A 120 -2.75 -7.83 -21.11
CA ARG A 120 -2.39 -8.72 -22.22
C ARG A 120 -3.10 -8.32 -23.50
N ASP A 121 -4.42 -8.16 -23.43
CA ASP A 121 -5.28 -7.89 -24.60
C ASP A 121 -4.99 -6.52 -25.22
N ALA A 122 -4.60 -5.53 -24.38
CA ALA A 122 -4.13 -4.22 -24.82
C ALA A 122 -2.65 -4.21 -25.28
N GLY A 123 -1.95 -5.32 -25.21
CA GLY A 123 -0.54 -5.42 -25.61
C GLY A 123 0.46 -4.76 -24.66
N ILE A 124 0.05 -4.47 -23.41
CA ILE A 124 0.93 -3.89 -22.38
C ILE A 124 2.00 -4.91 -22.00
N LYS A 125 3.28 -4.51 -22.11
CA LYS A 125 4.43 -5.35 -21.80
C LYS A 125 4.97 -5.20 -20.40
N ARG A 126 4.77 -4.08 -19.74
CA ARG A 126 5.27 -3.82 -18.38
C ARG A 126 4.15 -3.41 -17.44
N VAL A 127 4.02 -4.11 -16.32
CA VAL A 127 3.02 -3.84 -15.28
C VAL A 127 3.72 -3.63 -13.94
N VAL A 128 3.35 -2.56 -13.21
CA VAL A 128 3.79 -2.34 -11.83
C VAL A 128 2.63 -2.65 -10.87
N TYR A 129 2.85 -3.61 -10.00
CA TYR A 129 1.82 -4.18 -9.12
C TYR A 129 2.05 -3.82 -7.66
N THR A 130 1.04 -3.28 -7.00
CA THR A 130 1.09 -2.95 -5.57
C THR A 130 0.66 -4.13 -4.71
N SER A 131 1.63 -4.85 -4.18
CA SER A 131 1.39 -5.88 -3.17
C SER A 131 1.58 -5.35 -1.73
N SER A 132 2.23 -6.09 -0.87
CA SER A 132 2.52 -5.72 0.53
C SER A 132 3.61 -6.62 1.10
N VAL A 133 4.32 -6.17 2.14
CA VAL A 133 5.15 -7.06 2.97
C VAL A 133 4.35 -8.20 3.61
N ALA A 134 3.01 -8.10 3.65
CA ALA A 134 2.14 -9.20 4.06
C ALA A 134 2.27 -10.43 3.17
N ALA A 135 2.59 -10.27 1.88
CA ALA A 135 2.85 -11.37 0.95
C ALA A 135 4.28 -11.91 1.04
N VAL A 136 5.21 -11.16 1.62
CA VAL A 136 6.59 -11.60 1.87
C VAL A 136 6.67 -12.53 3.08
N GLY A 137 5.78 -12.36 4.04
CA GLY A 137 5.65 -13.27 5.18
C GLY A 137 6.43 -12.87 6.41
N ASN A 138 6.64 -13.86 7.29
CA ASN A 138 7.31 -13.67 8.56
C ASN A 138 8.84 -13.73 8.39
N THR A 139 9.56 -13.05 9.29
CA THR A 139 11.02 -13.05 9.29
C THR A 139 11.57 -14.44 9.60
N PRO A 140 12.45 -15.00 8.77
CA PRO A 140 13.14 -16.23 9.03
C PRO A 140 14.08 -16.08 10.26
N LYS A 141 14.38 -17.19 10.93
CA LYS A 141 15.37 -17.16 12.03
C LYS A 141 16.76 -16.86 11.47
N GLY A 142 17.47 -15.96 12.12
CA GLY A 142 18.89 -15.70 11.86
C GLY A 142 19.20 -14.79 10.67
N ARG A 143 18.19 -14.31 9.92
CA ARG A 143 18.40 -13.35 8.85
C ARG A 143 17.22 -12.39 8.68
N ALA A 144 17.43 -11.27 8.01
CA ALA A 144 16.34 -10.44 7.53
C ALA A 144 15.53 -11.16 6.44
N LYS A 145 14.24 -10.93 6.35
CA LYS A 145 13.44 -11.35 5.20
C LYS A 145 13.74 -10.47 3.99
N THR A 146 13.72 -11.08 2.83
CA THR A 146 14.02 -10.47 1.55
C THR A 146 12.89 -10.72 0.55
N GLU A 147 13.07 -10.25 -0.66
CA GLU A 147 12.16 -10.45 -1.78
C GLU A 147 11.96 -11.91 -2.18
N ASP A 148 12.87 -12.82 -1.80
CA ASP A 148 12.76 -14.26 -2.07
C ASP A 148 11.79 -14.98 -1.12
N ASP A 149 11.46 -14.35 0.01
CA ASP A 149 10.59 -14.93 1.01
C ASP A 149 9.11 -14.79 0.61
N TRP A 150 8.33 -15.82 0.95
CA TRP A 150 6.90 -15.83 0.71
C TRP A 150 6.11 -16.15 1.98
N GLN A 151 4.95 -15.50 2.11
CA GLN A 151 4.02 -15.77 3.19
C GLN A 151 3.45 -17.18 3.11
N THR A 152 3.51 -17.89 4.21
CA THR A 152 2.93 -19.23 4.37
C THR A 152 1.74 -19.25 5.34
N GLU A 153 1.58 -18.21 6.18
CA GLU A 153 0.46 -18.12 7.10
C GLU A 153 -0.81 -17.61 6.39
N ARG A 154 -1.92 -18.15 6.82
CA ARG A 154 -3.27 -17.77 6.37
C ARG A 154 -4.08 -17.21 7.54
N SER A 155 -3.47 -16.32 8.32
CA SER A 155 -4.00 -15.86 9.62
C SER A 155 -5.07 -14.79 9.53
N SER A 156 -5.17 -14.08 8.40
CA SER A 156 -6.20 -13.07 8.16
C SER A 156 -6.57 -12.97 6.68
N PRO A 157 -7.79 -12.51 6.35
CA PRO A 157 -8.23 -12.30 4.98
C PRO A 157 -7.28 -11.41 4.17
N TYR A 158 -6.76 -10.35 4.78
CA TYR A 158 -5.81 -9.44 4.12
C TYR A 158 -4.49 -10.15 3.73
N ILE A 159 -3.93 -10.96 4.63
CA ILE A 159 -2.72 -11.75 4.35
C ILE A 159 -2.99 -12.72 3.20
N ILE A 160 -4.12 -13.43 3.23
CA ILE A 160 -4.53 -14.35 2.17
C ILE A 160 -4.66 -13.59 0.85
N ALA A 161 -5.44 -12.50 0.83
CA ALA A 161 -5.68 -11.69 -0.35
C ALA A 161 -4.37 -11.22 -1.00
N LYS A 162 -3.46 -10.62 -0.22
CA LYS A 162 -2.19 -10.10 -0.75
C LYS A 162 -1.25 -11.19 -1.23
N THR A 163 -1.20 -12.32 -0.52
CA THR A 163 -0.34 -13.46 -0.92
C THR A 163 -0.85 -14.13 -2.17
N ASP A 164 -2.14 -14.46 -2.20
CA ASP A 164 -2.72 -15.22 -3.30
C ASP A 164 -2.83 -14.37 -4.58
N SER A 165 -3.21 -13.09 -4.46
CA SER A 165 -3.28 -12.20 -5.62
C SER A 165 -1.89 -11.90 -6.20
N GLU A 166 -0.85 -11.76 -5.38
CA GLU A 166 0.50 -11.58 -5.90
C GLU A 166 1.01 -12.86 -6.60
N ARG A 167 0.76 -14.05 -6.03
CA ARG A 167 1.08 -15.32 -6.69
C ARG A 167 0.36 -15.46 -8.04
N LYS A 168 -0.94 -15.11 -8.06
CA LYS A 168 -1.73 -15.11 -9.30
C LYS A 168 -1.19 -14.12 -10.32
N ALA A 169 -0.75 -12.94 -9.88
CA ALA A 169 -0.12 -11.96 -10.77
C ALA A 169 1.16 -12.51 -11.43
N TRP A 170 2.02 -13.20 -10.68
CA TRP A 170 3.22 -13.83 -11.21
C TRP A 170 2.93 -14.98 -12.18
N GLU A 171 1.95 -15.82 -11.86
CA GLU A 171 1.48 -16.90 -12.76
C GLU A 171 1.02 -16.32 -14.09
N MET A 172 0.13 -15.34 -14.07
CA MET A 172 -0.41 -14.71 -15.27
C MET A 172 0.66 -13.91 -16.05
N ALA A 173 1.55 -13.21 -15.35
CA ALA A 173 2.63 -12.49 -16.00
C ALA A 173 3.56 -13.42 -16.80
N THR A 174 3.84 -14.60 -16.24
CA THR A 174 4.62 -15.64 -16.95
C THR A 174 3.87 -16.17 -18.16
N GLU A 175 2.57 -16.46 -18.02
CA GLU A 175 1.73 -16.95 -19.11
C GLU A 175 1.57 -15.93 -20.24
N PHE A 176 1.47 -14.64 -19.91
CA PHE A 176 1.16 -13.55 -20.84
C PHE A 176 2.40 -12.82 -21.37
N ASP A 177 3.60 -13.23 -20.99
CA ASP A 177 4.86 -12.55 -21.33
C ASP A 177 4.86 -11.07 -20.92
N ILE A 178 4.43 -10.80 -19.68
CA ILE A 178 4.40 -9.48 -19.07
C ILE A 178 5.61 -9.31 -18.13
N ASP A 179 6.38 -8.23 -18.29
CA ASP A 179 7.41 -7.77 -17.35
C ASP A 179 6.70 -7.22 -16.10
N LEU A 180 6.44 -8.11 -15.13
CA LEU A 180 5.79 -7.75 -13.87
C LEU A 180 6.81 -7.27 -12.85
N ARG A 181 6.56 -6.10 -12.26
CA ARG A 181 7.37 -5.52 -11.21
C ARG A 181 6.50 -5.27 -9.99
N VAL A 182 6.85 -5.87 -8.86
CA VAL A 182 5.99 -5.88 -7.67
C VAL A 182 6.57 -5.02 -6.57
N ILE A 183 5.82 -4.05 -6.12
CA ILE A 183 6.14 -3.21 -4.96
C ILE A 183 5.47 -3.80 -3.73
N ASN A 184 6.27 -4.12 -2.70
CA ASN A 184 5.81 -4.68 -1.43
C ASN A 184 6.05 -3.67 -0.29
N PRO A 185 5.19 -2.66 -0.12
CA PRO A 185 5.36 -1.68 0.94
C PRO A 185 5.03 -2.28 2.32
N SER A 186 5.73 -1.78 3.33
CA SER A 186 5.36 -1.92 4.73
C SER A 186 4.15 -1.04 5.07
N ALA A 187 3.89 -0.71 6.34
CA ALA A 187 2.79 0.17 6.70
C ALA A 187 2.98 1.56 6.08
N VAL A 188 2.12 1.90 5.11
CA VAL A 188 2.20 3.17 4.38
C VAL A 188 1.60 4.29 5.21
N ILE A 189 2.40 5.32 5.46
CA ILE A 189 1.99 6.53 6.19
C ILE A 189 2.19 7.78 5.30
N GLY A 190 1.60 8.88 5.71
CA GLY A 190 1.65 10.16 4.99
C GLY A 190 0.26 10.67 4.68
N GLY A 191 0.17 11.92 4.27
CA GLY A 191 -1.09 12.58 3.90
C GLY A 191 -1.55 12.29 2.48
N GLY A 192 -2.59 13.02 2.05
CA GLY A 192 -3.10 12.95 0.68
C GLY A 192 -4.14 11.85 0.46
N PHE A 193 -4.86 11.44 1.48
CA PHE A 193 -5.99 10.49 1.36
C PHE A 193 -7.31 11.19 1.70
N VAL A 194 -8.37 10.75 1.05
CA VAL A 194 -9.75 11.17 1.38
C VAL A 194 -10.25 10.37 2.59
N ASN A 195 -10.05 9.06 2.56
CA ASN A 195 -10.41 8.18 3.66
C ASN A 195 -9.17 7.57 4.30
N PRO A 196 -9.04 7.60 5.64
CA PRO A 196 -7.91 7.00 6.33
C PRO A 196 -7.87 5.50 6.09
N THR A 197 -6.68 4.97 5.85
CA THR A 197 -6.42 3.54 5.76
C THR A 197 -6.08 2.94 7.12
N PRO A 198 -6.18 1.62 7.32
CA PRO A 198 -5.78 0.97 8.58
C PRO A 198 -4.37 1.30 9.06
N SER A 199 -3.47 1.72 8.17
CA SER A 199 -2.10 2.14 8.52
C SER A 199 -2.03 3.53 9.14
N VAL A 200 -3.06 4.36 9.02
CA VAL A 200 -3.07 5.75 9.52
C VAL A 200 -4.25 6.06 10.44
N ASP A 201 -5.28 5.21 10.48
CA ASP A 201 -6.52 5.45 11.24
C ASP A 201 -6.33 5.48 12.78
N PHE A 202 -5.18 5.04 13.27
CA PHE A 202 -4.84 5.05 14.70
C PHE A 202 -4.17 6.36 15.17
N PHE A 203 -3.67 7.21 14.27
CA PHE A 203 -2.99 8.45 14.64
C PHE A 203 -3.89 9.43 15.41
N PRO A 204 -5.15 9.66 15.03
CA PRO A 204 -6.06 10.49 15.81
C PRO A 204 -6.21 10.03 17.27
N ASP A 205 -6.24 8.72 17.49
CA ASP A 205 -6.36 8.16 18.84
C ASP A 205 -5.09 8.38 19.68
N ILE A 206 -3.91 8.35 19.04
CA ILE A 206 -2.66 8.73 19.70
C ILE A 206 -2.68 10.21 20.08
N VAL A 207 -3.03 11.08 19.15
CA VAL A 207 -3.05 12.55 19.36
C VAL A 207 -4.04 12.94 20.46
N ASN A 208 -5.23 12.35 20.45
CA ASN A 208 -6.33 12.65 21.37
C ASN A 208 -6.18 11.95 22.74
N GLY A 209 -5.17 11.07 22.90
CA GLY A 209 -4.91 10.36 24.17
C GLY A 209 -5.84 9.16 24.43
N ASN A 210 -6.51 8.66 23.39
CA ASN A 210 -7.29 7.43 23.48
C ASN A 210 -6.39 6.18 23.63
N VAL A 211 -5.10 6.33 23.31
CA VAL A 211 -4.04 5.34 23.55
C VAL A 211 -3.24 5.82 24.79
N PRO A 212 -3.59 5.40 26.00
CA PRO A 212 -2.98 5.95 27.23
C PRO A 212 -1.51 5.55 27.40
N MET A 213 -1.12 4.42 26.80
CA MET A 213 0.24 3.88 26.87
C MET A 213 0.57 3.15 25.57
N ALA A 214 1.78 3.37 25.06
CA ALA A 214 2.24 2.73 23.81
C ALA A 214 3.05 1.45 24.12
N PRO A 215 2.62 0.28 23.64
CA PRO A 215 3.45 -0.92 23.75
C PRO A 215 4.69 -0.80 22.85
N LYS A 216 5.81 -1.41 23.26
CA LYS A 216 7.01 -1.53 22.43
C LYS A 216 6.80 -2.60 21.36
N ILE A 217 5.95 -2.28 20.40
CA ILE A 217 5.67 -3.10 19.23
C ILE A 217 6.56 -2.61 18.11
N PRO A 218 7.34 -3.49 17.46
CA PRO A 218 8.11 -3.10 16.29
C PRO A 218 7.17 -2.71 15.14
N LEU A 219 7.51 -1.64 14.46
CA LEU A 219 6.81 -1.12 13.29
C LEU A 219 7.78 -1.02 12.13
N SER A 220 7.32 -1.40 10.97
CA SER A 220 7.98 -1.08 9.71
C SER A 220 7.06 -0.13 8.94
N ILE A 221 7.57 1.03 8.61
CA ILE A 221 6.80 2.09 7.95
C ILE A 221 7.54 2.63 6.72
N VAL A 222 6.77 3.11 5.76
CA VAL A 222 7.26 3.80 4.57
C VAL A 222 6.36 5.00 4.27
N HIS A 223 6.93 6.09 3.79
CA HIS A 223 6.14 7.25 3.39
C HIS A 223 5.48 7.01 2.03
N VAL A 224 4.24 7.45 1.87
CA VAL A 224 3.46 7.20 0.65
C VAL A 224 4.10 7.78 -0.62
N ARG A 225 4.82 8.90 -0.51
CA ARG A 225 5.58 9.47 -1.64
C ARG A 225 6.73 8.58 -2.08
N ASP A 226 7.43 7.94 -1.14
CA ASP A 226 8.50 6.99 -1.48
C ASP A 226 7.93 5.76 -2.19
N VAL A 227 6.71 5.35 -1.81
CA VAL A 227 5.99 4.27 -2.52
C VAL A 227 5.65 4.69 -3.94
N ALA A 228 5.16 5.93 -4.15
CA ALA A 228 4.86 6.45 -5.49
C ALA A 228 6.12 6.54 -6.36
N ILE A 229 7.19 7.11 -5.83
CA ILE A 229 8.51 7.20 -6.52
C ILE A 229 9.00 5.80 -6.89
N ALA A 230 8.89 4.82 -5.98
CA ALA A 230 9.33 3.45 -6.26
C ALA A 230 8.53 2.79 -7.39
N HIS A 231 7.21 3.06 -7.51
CA HIS A 231 6.41 2.58 -8.66
C HIS A 231 6.94 3.16 -9.98
N ARG A 232 7.14 4.48 -10.05
CA ARG A 232 7.68 5.11 -11.26
C ARG A 232 9.09 4.62 -11.56
N ARG A 233 9.99 4.56 -10.55
CA ARG A 233 11.36 4.07 -10.75
C ARG A 233 11.38 2.61 -11.18
N ALA A 234 10.53 1.76 -10.62
CA ALA A 234 10.37 0.39 -11.06
C ALA A 234 9.91 0.29 -12.52
N TYR A 235 9.14 1.24 -13.03
CA TYR A 235 8.77 1.33 -14.43
C TYR A 235 9.92 1.85 -15.31
N GLU A 236 10.61 2.90 -14.88
CA GLU A 236 11.63 3.60 -15.67
C GLU A 236 12.96 2.85 -15.81
N ILE A 237 13.36 2.07 -14.81
CA ILE A 237 14.68 1.42 -14.76
C ILE A 237 14.57 0.04 -15.42
N ASP A 238 15.25 -0.16 -16.55
CA ASP A 238 15.16 -1.41 -17.31
C ASP A 238 15.70 -2.60 -16.53
N GLU A 239 16.74 -2.41 -15.73
CA GLU A 239 17.34 -3.44 -14.88
C GLU A 239 16.47 -3.80 -13.66
N ALA A 240 15.45 -2.97 -13.33
CA ALA A 240 14.55 -3.30 -12.24
C ALA A 240 13.70 -4.51 -12.61
N SER A 241 13.73 -5.54 -11.80
CA SER A 241 12.95 -6.76 -12.03
C SER A 241 12.49 -7.42 -10.75
N GLY A 242 11.35 -8.11 -10.81
CA GLY A 242 10.85 -8.90 -9.70
C GLY A 242 10.19 -8.05 -8.61
N ARG A 243 10.37 -8.44 -7.36
CA ARG A 243 9.78 -7.83 -6.16
C ARG A 243 10.70 -6.78 -5.57
N PHE A 244 10.13 -5.76 -4.92
CA PHE A 244 10.84 -4.68 -4.21
C PHE A 244 10.17 -4.38 -2.87
N ILE A 245 10.84 -4.70 -1.78
CA ILE A 245 10.35 -4.40 -0.43
C ILE A 245 10.65 -2.94 -0.08
N LEU A 246 9.61 -2.21 0.32
CA LEU A 246 9.74 -0.84 0.80
C LEU A 246 9.49 -0.79 2.31
N ALA A 247 10.56 -0.89 3.09
CA ALA A 247 10.53 -0.88 4.55
C ALA A 247 11.76 -0.12 5.12
N PRO A 248 11.98 1.15 4.73
CA PRO A 248 13.19 1.89 5.09
C PRO A 248 13.30 2.12 6.61
N HIS A 249 12.17 2.17 7.32
CA HIS A 249 12.10 2.38 8.76
C HIS A 249 11.54 1.13 9.45
N ASN A 250 12.36 0.10 9.58
CA ASN A 250 11.97 -1.21 10.12
C ASN A 250 12.36 -1.44 11.59
N ASN A 251 13.05 -0.49 12.24
CA ASN A 251 13.49 -0.58 13.63
C ASN A 251 12.73 0.37 14.58
N LEU A 252 11.66 0.98 14.10
CA LEU A 252 10.82 1.86 14.91
C LEU A 252 9.89 1.04 15.81
N THR A 253 9.52 1.65 16.92
CA THR A 253 8.44 1.12 17.77
C THR A 253 7.27 2.09 17.81
N LEU A 254 6.08 1.62 18.18
CA LEU A 254 4.94 2.51 18.41
C LEU A 254 5.25 3.61 19.43
N VAL A 255 6.14 3.32 20.38
CA VAL A 255 6.61 4.34 21.35
C VAL A 255 7.38 5.45 20.66
N ASP A 256 8.21 5.13 19.67
CA ASP A 256 8.99 6.12 18.93
C ASP A 256 8.10 6.99 18.07
N VAL A 257 7.05 6.41 17.48
CA VAL A 257 5.98 7.17 16.79
C VAL A 257 5.29 8.12 17.75
N CYS A 258 4.86 7.66 18.93
CA CYS A 258 4.22 8.51 19.95
C CYS A 258 5.14 9.64 20.43
N ARG A 259 6.42 9.37 20.63
CA ARG A 259 7.42 10.39 21.00
C ARG A 259 7.59 11.43 19.89
N THR A 260 7.61 10.99 18.62
CA THR A 260 7.68 11.90 17.47
C THR A 260 6.44 12.77 17.37
N VAL A 261 5.24 12.19 17.51
CA VAL A 261 3.98 12.94 17.58
C VAL A 261 4.03 13.99 18.71
N LYS A 262 4.49 13.60 19.90
CA LYS A 262 4.59 14.52 21.03
C LYS A 262 5.60 15.65 20.83
N ARG A 263 6.68 15.38 20.09
CA ARG A 263 7.69 16.39 19.75
C ARG A 263 7.16 17.40 18.72
N LEU A 264 6.45 16.91 17.69
CA LEU A 264 5.90 17.75 16.63
C LEU A 264 4.64 18.50 17.05
N TYR A 265 3.84 17.89 17.93
CA TYR A 265 2.60 18.41 18.48
C TYR A 265 2.65 18.39 20.01
N PRO A 266 3.29 19.39 20.66
CA PRO A 266 3.48 19.42 22.12
C PRO A 266 2.18 19.32 22.92
N ASP A 267 1.07 19.83 22.38
CA ASP A 267 -0.24 19.82 23.01
C ASP A 267 -0.98 18.48 22.86
N SER A 268 -0.48 17.57 21.99
CA SER A 268 -1.08 16.24 21.84
C SER A 268 -1.07 15.48 23.17
N LYS A 269 -2.02 14.57 23.34
CA LYS A 269 -2.08 13.66 24.50
C LYS A 269 -1.30 12.35 24.26
N ALA A 270 -0.42 12.31 23.26
CA ALA A 270 0.37 11.14 22.93
C ALA A 270 1.21 10.65 24.13
N PRO A 271 1.25 9.34 24.39
CA PRO A 271 1.97 8.78 25.52
C PRO A 271 3.49 8.95 25.36
N LYS A 272 4.15 9.42 26.42
CA LYS A 272 5.62 9.60 26.45
C LYS A 272 6.37 8.30 26.80
N ARG A 273 5.70 7.37 27.48
CA ARG A 273 6.31 6.15 28.03
C ARG A 273 5.75 4.92 27.36
N GLY A 274 6.64 3.95 27.11
CA GLY A 274 6.26 2.65 26.55
C GLY A 274 5.99 1.63 27.62
N ILE A 275 5.16 0.64 27.28
CA ILE A 275 4.91 -0.55 28.11
C ILE A 275 5.87 -1.66 27.69
N PRO A 276 6.59 -2.28 28.61
CA PRO A 276 7.43 -3.44 28.32
C PRO A 276 6.58 -4.64 27.93
N ARG A 277 7.19 -5.56 27.17
CA ARG A 277 6.52 -6.79 26.69
C ARG A 277 5.91 -7.63 27.82
N SER A 278 6.55 -7.67 28.97
CA SER A 278 6.09 -8.41 30.16
C SER A 278 4.72 -7.92 30.69
N MET A 279 4.35 -6.67 30.41
CA MET A 279 3.08 -6.09 30.84
C MET A 279 1.96 -6.16 29.80
N MET A 280 2.21 -6.80 28.63
CA MET A 280 1.23 -6.84 27.54
C MET A 280 -0.06 -7.57 27.90
N SER A 281 -0.02 -8.52 28.82
CA SER A 281 -1.24 -9.19 29.33
C SER A 281 -2.19 -8.21 30.02
N LEU A 282 -1.67 -7.23 30.75
CA LEU A 282 -2.46 -6.18 31.37
C LEU A 282 -3.07 -5.23 30.33
N VAL A 283 -2.32 -4.93 29.27
CA VAL A 283 -2.82 -4.13 28.14
C VAL A 283 -4.01 -4.81 27.45
N VAL A 284 -3.90 -6.11 27.19
CA VAL A 284 -4.99 -6.92 26.61
C VAL A 284 -6.22 -6.93 27.50
N LEU A 285 -6.02 -7.06 28.82
CA LEU A 285 -7.10 -7.04 29.80
C LEU A 285 -7.78 -5.67 29.83
N PHE A 286 -7.02 -4.59 29.84
CA PHE A 286 -7.55 -3.21 29.83
C PHE A 286 -8.31 -2.92 28.51
N ASP A 287 -7.77 -3.35 27.36
CA ASP A 287 -8.44 -3.23 26.07
C ASP A 287 -9.76 -4.02 26.03
N TRP A 288 -9.82 -5.18 26.72
CA TRP A 288 -11.02 -5.96 26.85
C TRP A 288 -12.11 -5.20 27.67
N PHE A 289 -11.72 -4.62 28.80
CA PHE A 289 -12.64 -3.78 29.60
C PHE A 289 -13.13 -2.55 28.83
N ASN A 290 -12.28 -1.92 28.02
CA ASN A 290 -12.68 -0.82 27.13
C ASN A 290 -13.69 -1.29 26.07
N GLY A 291 -13.53 -2.48 25.55
CA GLY A 291 -14.50 -3.11 24.64
C GLY A 291 -15.89 -3.30 25.27
N LEU A 292 -15.97 -3.68 26.55
CA LEU A 292 -17.22 -3.79 27.29
C LEU A 292 -17.95 -2.43 27.45
N ARG A 293 -17.17 -1.33 27.36
CA ARG A 293 -17.71 0.04 27.41
C ARG A 293 -17.99 0.62 26.01
N GLY A 294 -18.06 -0.23 24.97
CA GLY A 294 -18.33 0.18 23.59
C GLY A 294 -17.17 0.88 22.87
N LYS A 295 -15.95 0.89 23.44
CA LYS A 295 -14.78 1.49 22.78
C LYS A 295 -14.15 0.51 21.79
N LYS A 296 -13.56 1.05 20.71
CA LYS A 296 -12.80 0.28 19.72
C LYS A 296 -11.66 -0.46 20.39
N ARG A 297 -11.50 -1.75 20.08
CA ARG A 297 -10.45 -2.60 20.62
C ARG A 297 -9.27 -2.67 19.67
N TYR A 298 -8.06 -2.36 20.18
CA TYR A 298 -6.83 -2.35 19.41
C TYR A 298 -5.88 -3.49 19.79
N MET A 299 -5.92 -3.95 21.05
CA MET A 299 -4.94 -4.88 21.62
C MET A 299 -5.57 -6.20 22.03
N THR A 300 -6.14 -6.91 21.07
CA THR A 300 -6.64 -8.27 21.33
C THR A 300 -5.47 -9.26 21.53
N ARG A 301 -5.71 -10.40 22.17
CA ARG A 301 -4.71 -11.48 22.29
C ARG A 301 -4.15 -11.92 20.95
N LYS A 302 -4.99 -11.96 19.90
CA LYS A 302 -4.61 -12.31 18.52
C LYS A 302 -3.69 -11.26 17.93
N THR A 303 -4.05 -9.98 18.06
CA THR A 303 -3.25 -8.83 17.61
C THR A 303 -1.87 -8.81 18.26
N VAL A 304 -1.82 -8.94 19.58
CA VAL A 304 -0.56 -8.94 20.33
C VAL A 304 0.34 -10.13 19.95
N LYS A 305 -0.22 -11.33 19.79
CA LYS A 305 0.54 -12.49 19.29
C LYS A 305 1.08 -12.25 17.88
N GLY A 306 0.30 -11.61 17.01
CA GLY A 306 0.72 -11.26 15.65
C GLY A 306 1.94 -10.33 15.65
N PHE A 307 1.89 -9.27 16.45
CA PHE A 307 3.00 -8.30 16.55
C PHE A 307 4.31 -8.89 17.10
N PHE A 308 4.24 -9.93 17.94
CA PHE A 308 5.42 -10.53 18.55
C PHE A 308 5.84 -11.85 17.92
N ARG A 309 5.12 -12.38 16.94
CA ARG A 309 5.48 -13.61 16.22
C ARG A 309 6.56 -13.41 15.18
N GLY A 310 6.66 -12.21 14.60
CA GLY A 310 7.67 -11.89 13.62
C GLY A 310 8.70 -10.91 14.19
N ASP A 311 9.98 -11.17 13.96
CA ASP A 311 10.96 -10.12 13.93
C ASP A 311 10.57 -9.17 12.81
N SER A 312 10.57 -7.86 13.08
CA SER A 312 10.37 -6.83 12.04
C SER A 312 11.63 -6.63 11.19
N ASN A 313 12.56 -7.58 11.21
CA ASN A 313 13.79 -7.50 10.45
C ASN A 313 13.49 -7.77 8.97
N ILE A 314 13.35 -6.70 8.21
CA ILE A 314 13.01 -6.69 6.79
C ILE A 314 14.12 -5.95 6.06
N SER A 315 14.63 -6.50 4.95
CA SER A 315 15.60 -5.82 4.09
C SER A 315 14.90 -5.07 2.98
N SER A 316 15.20 -3.78 2.87
CA SER A 316 14.86 -2.97 1.68
C SER A 316 16.08 -2.73 0.79
N LYS A 317 17.13 -3.53 0.98
CA LYS A 317 18.42 -3.32 0.30
C LYS A 317 18.25 -3.30 -1.22
N LYS A 318 17.50 -4.24 -1.78
CA LYS A 318 17.25 -4.32 -3.23
C LYS A 318 16.59 -3.05 -3.76
N ALA A 319 15.53 -2.58 -3.08
CA ALA A 319 14.86 -1.34 -3.49
C ALA A 319 15.80 -0.12 -3.40
N THR A 320 16.62 -0.02 -2.35
CA THR A 320 17.59 1.07 -2.18
C THR A 320 18.70 1.05 -3.23
N ASP A 321 19.16 -0.14 -3.62
CA ASP A 321 20.26 -0.28 -4.57
C ASP A 321 19.81 -0.09 -6.03
N VAL A 322 18.54 -0.42 -6.35
CA VAL A 322 18.04 -0.46 -7.73
C VAL A 322 17.11 0.72 -8.03
N LEU A 323 16.21 1.08 -7.11
CA LEU A 323 15.22 2.14 -7.31
C LEU A 323 15.70 3.47 -6.69
#